data_d5087758b976f0e73013ac94dc21bbed
#
_entry.id   d5087758b976f0e73013ac94dc21bbed
#
_cell.length_a   1.000
_cell.length_b   1.000
_cell.length_c   1.000
_cell.angle_alpha   90.00
_cell.angle_beta   90.00
_cell.angle_gamma   90.00
#
_symmetry.space_group_name_H-M   'P 1'
#
loop_
_entity.id
_entity.type
_entity.pdbx_description
1 polymer ?
#
loop_
_entity_poly.entity_id
_entity_poly.type
_entity_poly.pdbx_seq_one_letter_code
_entity_poly.pdbx_strand_id
1 'polypeptide(L)'
;DISQKQQLSPLIYQQIFSNESFQNSDPEFQQFWKRDTIDQAGNQARKSMLFLMLFDKMRQNGLTPLIVKGIVCRDLYPNPDLRTSNDEDLYIPRDQFGKMDEFLQAEGFMREELIKDKVYQEVPYQNPRNGLYFELHMDLFPQESGAYGHFNQLFEDAFDTCMETDIQG
;
A
#
# COMPACT_ATOMS: atom_id res chain seq x y z
N ASP A 1 19.16 11.94 7.30
CA ASP A 1 19.67 10.82 6.51
C ASP A 1 18.72 10.52 5.34
N ILE A 2 19.29 10.20 4.18
CA ILE A 2 18.50 9.89 2.96
C ILE A 2 17.72 8.59 3.15
N SER A 3 18.32 7.57 3.79
CA SER A 3 17.67 6.27 4.02
C SER A 3 16.39 6.39 4.86
N GLN A 4 16.38 7.25 5.86
CA GLN A 4 15.17 7.52 6.65
C GLN A 4 14.09 8.22 5.84
N LYS A 5 14.46 9.25 5.07
CA LYS A 5 13.52 9.99 4.22
C LYS A 5 12.88 9.10 3.15
N GLN A 6 13.64 8.11 2.65
CA GLN A 6 13.20 7.15 1.66
C GLN A 6 12.64 5.86 2.28
N GLN A 7 12.58 5.78 3.61
CA GLN A 7 12.11 4.60 4.35
C GLN A 7 12.85 3.30 3.96
N LEU A 8 14.16 3.39 3.67
CA LEU A 8 15.00 2.27 3.25
C LEU A 8 15.84 1.67 4.39
N SER A 9 15.76 2.26 5.58
CA SER A 9 16.59 1.83 6.72
C SER A 9 16.47 0.34 7.03
N PRO A 10 15.27 -0.29 7.04
CA PRO A 10 15.16 -1.71 7.33
C PRO A 10 15.86 -2.59 6.30
N LEU A 11 15.71 -2.29 5.01
CA LEU A 11 16.36 -3.06 3.94
C LEU A 11 17.89 -2.91 3.98
N ILE A 12 18.39 -1.69 4.23
CA ILE A 12 19.83 -1.44 4.35
C ILE A 12 20.39 -2.13 5.59
N TYR A 13 19.74 -1.97 6.75
CA TYR A 13 20.18 -2.58 8.00
C TYR A 13 20.27 -4.10 7.88
N GLN A 14 19.31 -4.75 7.27
CA GLN A 14 19.32 -6.20 7.02
C GLN A 14 20.58 -6.65 6.25
N GLN A 15 21.13 -5.81 5.38
CA GLN A 15 22.32 -6.15 4.60
C GLN A 15 23.62 -5.86 5.35
N ILE A 16 23.64 -4.86 6.22
CA ILE A 16 24.89 -4.40 6.85
C ILE A 16 25.07 -4.88 8.30
N PHE A 17 24.01 -5.33 8.97
CA PHE A 17 24.08 -5.60 10.42
C PHE A 17 25.12 -6.67 10.80
N SER A 18 25.42 -7.63 9.93
CA SER A 18 26.42 -8.67 10.13
C SER A 18 27.80 -8.30 9.56
N ASN A 19 27.94 -7.14 8.92
CA ASN A 19 29.19 -6.71 8.34
C ASN A 19 30.18 -6.27 9.43
N GLU A 20 31.42 -6.72 9.36
CA GLU A 20 32.45 -6.43 10.36
C GLU A 20 32.68 -4.92 10.55
N SER A 21 32.69 -4.14 9.48
CA SER A 21 32.85 -2.68 9.57
C SER A 21 31.68 -2.02 10.31
N PHE A 22 30.46 -2.53 10.15
CA PHE A 22 29.29 -2.04 10.89
C PHE A 22 29.37 -2.46 12.36
N GLN A 23 29.75 -3.70 12.66
CA GLN A 23 29.91 -4.22 14.02
C GLN A 23 31.01 -3.48 14.82
N ASN A 24 32.03 -2.99 14.13
CA ASN A 24 33.13 -2.22 14.71
C ASN A 24 32.90 -0.70 14.67
N SER A 25 31.75 -0.25 14.16
CA SER A 25 31.39 1.17 14.12
C SER A 25 30.97 1.69 15.51
N ASP A 26 30.73 2.99 15.60
CA ASP A 26 30.27 3.65 16.82
C ASP A 26 28.99 2.99 17.36
N PRO A 27 28.91 2.63 18.66
CA PRO A 27 27.73 1.99 19.26
C PRO A 27 26.44 2.82 19.14
N GLU A 28 26.53 4.16 19.20
CA GLU A 28 25.35 5.02 19.04
C GLU A 28 24.80 4.94 17.62
N PHE A 29 25.74 4.88 16.63
CA PHE A 29 25.37 4.70 15.22
C PHE A 29 24.68 3.35 14.98
N GLN A 30 25.20 2.24 15.54
CA GLN A 30 24.58 0.93 15.43
C GLN A 30 23.18 0.92 16.08
N GLN A 31 23.06 1.51 17.27
CA GLN A 31 21.78 1.57 18.00
C GLN A 31 20.75 2.45 17.28
N PHE A 32 21.19 3.54 16.67
CA PHE A 32 20.33 4.37 15.83
C PHE A 32 19.70 3.58 14.67
N TRP A 33 20.52 2.87 13.88
CA TRP A 33 20.05 2.06 12.77
C TRP A 33 19.09 0.93 13.20
N LYS A 34 19.43 0.26 14.30
CA LYS A 34 18.59 -0.80 14.87
C LYS A 34 17.23 -0.27 15.29
N ARG A 35 17.20 0.86 16.00
CA ARG A 35 15.95 1.49 16.46
C ARG A 35 15.09 1.92 15.28
N ASP A 36 15.66 2.66 14.34
CA ASP A 36 14.97 3.16 13.17
C ASP A 36 14.38 2.01 12.32
N THR A 37 15.12 0.91 12.19
CA THR A 37 14.63 -0.32 11.54
C THR A 37 13.43 -0.93 12.27
N ILE A 38 13.51 -1.08 13.59
CA ILE A 38 12.42 -1.64 14.39
C ILE A 38 11.17 -0.77 14.30
N ASP A 39 11.34 0.55 14.38
CA ASP A 39 10.23 1.50 14.32
C ASP A 39 9.55 1.47 12.94
N GLN A 40 10.32 1.47 11.86
CA GLN A 40 9.78 1.40 10.50
C GLN A 40 9.10 0.05 10.22
N ALA A 41 9.75 -1.07 10.55
CA ALA A 41 9.18 -2.40 10.35
C ALA A 41 7.91 -2.60 11.20
N GLY A 42 7.92 -2.19 12.46
CA GLY A 42 6.75 -2.26 13.34
C GLY A 42 5.57 -1.41 12.83
N ASN A 43 5.85 -0.22 12.32
CA ASN A 43 4.83 0.61 11.68
C ASN A 43 4.27 -0.04 10.41
N GLN A 44 5.13 -0.67 9.60
CA GLN A 44 4.69 -1.37 8.39
C GLN A 44 3.81 -2.59 8.74
N ALA A 45 4.23 -3.44 9.67
CA ALA A 45 3.45 -4.57 10.13
C ALA A 45 2.07 -4.15 10.65
N ARG A 46 2.01 -3.07 11.44
CA ARG A 46 0.74 -2.50 11.91
C ARG A 46 -0.15 -2.02 10.76
N LYS A 47 0.40 -1.33 9.76
CA LYS A 47 -0.35 -0.88 8.59
C LYS A 47 -0.88 -2.08 7.79
N SER A 48 -0.05 -3.10 7.56
CA SER A 48 -0.44 -4.34 6.87
C SER A 48 -1.62 -5.01 7.57
N MET A 49 -1.54 -5.19 8.90
CA MET A 49 -2.63 -5.77 9.68
C MET A 49 -3.94 -4.96 9.56
N LEU A 50 -3.88 -3.64 9.70
CA LEU A 50 -5.05 -2.77 9.58
C LEU A 50 -5.67 -2.83 8.17
N PHE A 51 -4.83 -2.90 7.15
CA PHE A 51 -5.28 -3.02 5.77
C PHE A 51 -5.97 -4.37 5.53
N LEU A 52 -5.39 -5.49 5.98
CA LEU A 52 -6.01 -6.81 5.85
C LEU A 52 -7.35 -6.89 6.59
N MET A 53 -7.45 -6.32 7.79
CA MET A 53 -8.73 -6.23 8.51
C MET A 53 -9.78 -5.41 7.75
N LEU A 54 -9.38 -4.31 7.10
CA LEU A 54 -10.27 -3.52 6.24
C LEU A 54 -10.70 -4.32 5.01
N PHE A 55 -9.76 -5.01 4.37
CA PHE A 55 -10.03 -5.83 3.20
C PHE A 55 -11.03 -6.96 3.49
N ASP A 56 -10.89 -7.62 4.64
CA ASP A 56 -11.86 -8.63 5.11
C ASP A 56 -13.25 -8.03 5.29
N LYS A 57 -13.35 -6.84 5.88
CA LYS A 57 -14.64 -6.14 6.00
C LYS A 57 -15.23 -5.78 4.63
N MET A 58 -14.42 -5.36 3.67
CA MET A 58 -14.87 -5.12 2.29
C MET A 58 -15.50 -6.40 1.73
N ARG A 59 -14.82 -7.54 1.82
CA ARG A 59 -15.31 -8.84 1.35
C ARG A 59 -16.64 -9.23 2.03
N GLN A 60 -16.76 -9.06 3.33
CA GLN A 60 -17.99 -9.33 4.09
C GLN A 60 -19.17 -8.46 3.64
N ASN A 61 -18.90 -7.27 3.10
CA ASN A 61 -19.91 -6.36 2.53
C ASN A 61 -20.12 -6.55 1.01
N GLY A 62 -19.55 -7.61 0.45
CA GLY A 62 -19.68 -7.93 -0.99
C GLY A 62 -18.94 -6.93 -1.88
N LEU A 63 -17.85 -6.35 -1.36
CA LEU A 63 -16.91 -5.51 -2.09
C LEU A 63 -15.64 -6.34 -2.32
N THR A 64 -15.23 -6.51 -3.57
CA THR A 64 -14.10 -7.37 -3.95
C THR A 64 -13.10 -6.60 -4.82
N PRO A 65 -12.41 -5.59 -4.25
CA PRO A 65 -11.36 -4.89 -4.98
C PRO A 65 -10.18 -5.82 -5.25
N LEU A 66 -9.42 -5.55 -6.30
CA LEU A 66 -8.13 -6.17 -6.53
C LEU A 66 -7.02 -5.35 -5.85
N ILE A 67 -6.08 -6.02 -5.22
CA ILE A 67 -4.88 -5.38 -4.68
C ILE A 67 -3.82 -5.42 -5.78
N VAL A 68 -3.40 -4.25 -6.29
CA VAL A 68 -2.50 -4.18 -7.46
C VAL A 68 -1.05 -3.84 -7.12
N LYS A 69 -0.83 -3.28 -5.94
CA LYS A 69 0.51 -2.96 -5.38
C LYS A 69 0.51 -3.09 -3.85
N GLY A 70 1.41 -2.36 -3.19
CA GLY A 70 1.46 -2.34 -1.74
C GLY A 70 1.79 -3.72 -1.15
N ILE A 71 0.87 -4.30 -0.40
CA ILE A 71 1.08 -5.54 0.35
C ILE A 71 1.45 -6.73 -0.55
N VAL A 72 0.88 -6.86 -1.75
CA VAL A 72 1.23 -7.95 -2.68
C VAL A 72 2.66 -7.84 -3.19
N CYS A 73 3.16 -6.62 -3.41
CA CYS A 73 4.56 -6.39 -3.78
C CYS A 73 5.50 -6.63 -2.61
N ARG A 74 5.08 -6.35 -1.37
CA ARG A 74 5.88 -6.64 -0.18
C ARG A 74 6.03 -8.13 0.07
N ASP A 75 5.00 -8.91 -0.20
CA ASP A 75 5.02 -10.37 -0.02
C ASP A 75 6.06 -11.09 -0.90
N LEU A 76 6.55 -10.43 -1.95
CA LEU A 76 7.65 -10.92 -2.76
C LEU A 76 9.04 -10.82 -2.08
N TYR A 77 9.14 -10.12 -0.95
CA TYR A 77 10.38 -9.96 -0.21
C TYR A 77 10.51 -11.03 0.88
N PRO A 78 11.73 -11.52 1.18
CA PRO A 78 11.96 -12.51 2.23
C PRO A 78 11.43 -12.10 3.61
N ASN A 79 11.40 -10.78 3.87
CA ASN A 79 10.85 -10.17 5.07
C ASN A 79 9.96 -8.99 4.65
N PRO A 80 8.66 -9.22 4.41
CA PRO A 80 7.74 -8.22 3.87
C PRO A 80 7.71 -6.88 4.63
N ASP A 81 7.76 -6.93 5.96
CA ASP A 81 7.69 -5.74 6.81
C ASP A 81 8.95 -4.86 6.77
N LEU A 82 10.07 -5.39 6.27
CA LEU A 82 11.28 -4.60 6.04
C LEU A 82 11.20 -3.76 4.76
N ARG A 83 10.33 -4.12 3.83
CA ARG A 83 10.03 -3.31 2.64
C ARG A 83 8.87 -2.38 2.96
N THR A 84 9.16 -1.21 3.46
CA THR A 84 8.15 -0.20 3.77
C THR A 84 7.49 0.34 2.49
N SER A 85 6.20 0.66 2.58
CA SER A 85 5.46 1.41 1.57
C SER A 85 4.53 2.41 2.25
N ASN A 86 4.19 3.49 1.54
CA ASN A 86 3.31 4.52 2.08
C ASN A 86 1.85 4.22 1.82
N ASP A 87 1.56 3.52 0.75
CA ASP A 87 0.24 3.33 0.16
C ASP A 87 -0.04 1.85 -0.13
N GLU A 88 -1.28 1.53 -0.17
CA GLU A 88 -1.84 0.34 -0.77
C GLU A 88 -2.67 0.79 -1.97
N ASP A 89 -2.66 0.03 -3.06
CA ASP A 89 -3.40 0.36 -4.26
C ASP A 89 -4.49 -0.69 -4.49
N LEU A 90 -5.74 -0.24 -4.50
CA LEU A 90 -6.91 -1.05 -4.78
C LEU A 90 -7.50 -0.68 -6.13
N TYR A 91 -7.82 -1.67 -6.95
CA TYR A 91 -8.49 -1.49 -8.23
C TYR A 91 -9.92 -2.03 -8.17
N ILE A 92 -10.88 -1.22 -8.61
CA ILE A 92 -12.31 -1.56 -8.63
C ILE A 92 -12.93 -1.24 -9.98
N PRO A 93 -14.00 -1.95 -10.36
CA PRO A 93 -14.86 -1.52 -11.46
C PRO A 93 -15.46 -0.15 -11.15
N ARG A 94 -15.51 0.71 -12.14
CA ARG A 94 -15.97 2.11 -12.00
C ARG A 94 -17.40 2.23 -11.47
N ASP A 95 -18.27 1.32 -11.84
CA ASP A 95 -19.66 1.25 -11.38
C ASP A 95 -19.81 0.89 -9.89
N GLN A 96 -18.78 0.30 -9.29
CA GLN A 96 -18.76 -0.03 -7.86
C GLN A 96 -18.23 1.12 -6.98
N PHE A 97 -17.73 2.20 -7.58
CA PHE A 97 -17.12 3.30 -6.84
C PHE A 97 -18.05 3.88 -5.78
N GLY A 98 -19.32 4.17 -6.11
CA GLY A 98 -20.26 4.77 -5.16
C GLY A 98 -20.47 3.92 -3.91
N LYS A 99 -20.63 2.60 -4.09
CA LYS A 99 -20.82 1.66 -2.97
C LYS A 99 -19.54 1.54 -2.12
N MET A 100 -18.37 1.54 -2.75
CA MET A 100 -17.09 1.51 -2.05
C MET A 100 -16.86 2.80 -1.26
N ASP A 101 -17.15 3.96 -1.85
CA ASP A 101 -17.02 5.27 -1.21
C ASP A 101 -17.91 5.38 0.05
N GLU A 102 -19.16 4.99 -0.04
CA GLU A 102 -20.09 4.94 1.11
C GLU A 102 -19.56 4.04 2.24
N PHE A 103 -19.07 2.85 1.89
CA PHE A 103 -18.49 1.92 2.85
C PHE A 103 -17.26 2.51 3.54
N LEU A 104 -16.32 3.09 2.77
CA LEU A 104 -15.10 3.66 3.31
C LEU A 104 -15.36 4.85 4.24
N GLN A 105 -16.30 5.72 3.88
CA GLN A 105 -16.72 6.83 4.75
C GLN A 105 -17.36 6.32 6.06
N ALA A 106 -18.15 5.26 6.00
CA ALA A 106 -18.73 4.61 7.19
C ALA A 106 -17.65 3.99 8.10
N GLU A 107 -16.56 3.46 7.53
CA GLU A 107 -15.38 2.96 8.27
C GLU A 107 -14.47 4.11 8.79
N GLY A 108 -14.82 5.36 8.53
CA GLY A 108 -14.12 6.55 9.02
C GLY A 108 -12.96 7.02 8.14
N PHE A 109 -12.94 6.59 6.90
CA PHE A 109 -12.01 7.14 5.91
C PHE A 109 -12.50 8.47 5.37
N MET A 110 -11.57 9.33 5.06
CA MET A 110 -11.79 10.66 4.48
C MET A 110 -11.08 10.73 3.13
N ARG A 111 -11.68 11.46 2.22
CA ARG A 111 -11.12 11.85 0.92
C ARG A 111 -11.41 13.32 0.65
N GLU A 112 -10.77 13.90 -0.35
CA GLU A 112 -11.13 15.21 -0.85
C GLU A 112 -12.54 15.22 -1.47
N GLU A 113 -13.17 16.39 -1.48
CA GLU A 113 -14.46 16.56 -2.13
C GLU A 113 -14.34 16.32 -3.64
N LEU A 114 -15.18 15.43 -4.17
CA LEU A 114 -15.19 15.12 -5.59
C LEU A 114 -15.94 16.20 -6.37
N ILE A 115 -15.30 16.69 -7.42
CA ILE A 115 -15.91 17.65 -8.35
C ILE A 115 -16.95 16.90 -9.18
N LYS A 116 -18.17 17.43 -9.24
CA LYS A 116 -19.24 16.86 -10.05
C LYS A 116 -18.82 16.78 -11.53
N ASP A 117 -19.21 15.71 -12.16
CA ASP A 117 -18.97 15.41 -13.58
C ASP A 117 -17.48 15.28 -13.98
N LYS A 118 -16.55 15.29 -13.01
CA LYS A 118 -15.14 14.97 -13.26
C LYS A 118 -14.94 13.45 -13.22
N VAL A 119 -14.25 12.94 -14.24
CA VAL A 119 -13.81 11.54 -14.25
C VAL A 119 -12.51 11.44 -13.45
N TYR A 120 -12.51 10.59 -12.42
CA TYR A 120 -11.34 10.31 -11.61
C TYR A 120 -10.75 8.96 -12.04
N GLN A 121 -9.43 8.92 -12.19
CA GLN A 121 -8.68 7.69 -12.37
C GLN A 121 -8.52 6.97 -11.03
N GLU A 122 -8.19 7.73 -10.01
CA GLU A 122 -7.94 7.28 -8.65
C GLU A 122 -8.49 8.28 -7.64
N VAL A 123 -8.78 7.80 -6.45
CA VAL A 123 -9.20 8.63 -5.31
C VAL A 123 -8.44 8.18 -4.07
N PRO A 124 -7.64 9.06 -3.45
CA PRO A 124 -6.94 8.76 -2.22
C PRO A 124 -7.89 8.79 -1.01
N TYR A 125 -7.71 7.83 -0.11
CA TYR A 125 -8.41 7.73 1.16
C TYR A 125 -7.44 7.66 2.33
N GLN A 126 -7.75 8.39 3.38
CA GLN A 126 -6.98 8.37 4.62
C GLN A 126 -7.89 8.20 5.83
N ASN A 127 -7.51 7.34 6.76
CA ASN A 127 -8.17 7.26 8.05
C ASN A 127 -7.36 8.03 9.11
N PRO A 128 -7.84 9.18 9.61
CA PRO A 128 -7.11 10.02 10.56
C PRO A 128 -6.91 9.37 11.93
N ARG A 129 -7.70 8.32 12.28
CA ARG A 129 -7.63 7.65 13.58
C ARG A 129 -6.49 6.64 13.65
N ASN A 130 -6.21 5.94 12.56
CA ASN A 130 -5.22 4.87 12.53
C ASN A 130 -4.07 5.12 11.55
N GLY A 131 -4.16 6.17 10.72
CA GLY A 131 -3.14 6.58 9.76
C GLY A 131 -3.06 5.70 8.51
N LEU A 132 -4.03 4.80 8.30
CA LEU A 132 -4.06 4.00 7.08
C LEU A 132 -4.38 4.90 5.88
N TYR A 133 -3.58 4.76 4.83
CA TYR A 133 -3.73 5.47 3.56
C TYR A 133 -3.71 4.45 2.42
N PHE A 134 -4.57 4.64 1.44
CA PHE A 134 -4.57 3.86 0.20
C PHE A 134 -5.20 4.66 -0.94
N GLU A 135 -4.96 4.21 -2.16
CA GLU A 135 -5.53 4.78 -3.37
C GLU A 135 -6.51 3.80 -4.01
N LEU A 136 -7.71 4.30 -4.31
CA LEU A 136 -8.76 3.54 -4.95
C LEU A 136 -8.77 3.89 -6.43
N HIS A 137 -8.28 2.96 -7.27
CA HIS A 137 -8.15 3.12 -8.69
C HIS A 137 -9.39 2.60 -9.43
N MET A 138 -9.87 3.35 -10.40
CA MET A 138 -10.89 2.96 -11.37
C MET A 138 -10.30 2.79 -12.78
N ASP A 139 -9.06 3.27 -12.97
CA ASP A 139 -8.18 3.02 -14.10
C ASP A 139 -6.76 2.87 -13.58
N LEU A 140 -5.99 1.94 -14.11
CA LEU A 140 -4.59 1.72 -13.67
C LEU A 140 -3.62 2.72 -14.30
N PHE A 141 -4.01 3.30 -15.45
CA PHE A 141 -3.23 4.31 -16.16
C PHE A 141 -4.10 5.51 -16.50
N PRO A 142 -3.52 6.74 -16.50
CA PRO A 142 -4.24 7.95 -16.91
C PRO A 142 -4.82 7.81 -18.33
N GLN A 143 -6.13 7.91 -18.47
CA GLN A 143 -6.79 7.72 -19.77
C GLN A 143 -6.32 8.75 -20.81
N GLU A 144 -6.04 9.99 -20.37
CA GLU A 144 -5.57 11.06 -21.26
C GLU A 144 -4.09 10.91 -21.65
N SER A 145 -3.37 9.97 -21.07
CA SER A 145 -1.96 9.75 -21.40
C SER A 145 -1.81 9.10 -22.76
N GLY A 146 -1.27 9.83 -23.74
CA GLY A 146 -0.94 9.28 -25.05
C GLY A 146 0.10 8.16 -25.01
N ALA A 147 0.90 8.08 -23.94
CA ALA A 147 1.91 7.04 -23.74
C ALA A 147 1.36 5.78 -23.06
N TYR A 148 0.45 5.93 -22.08
CA TYR A 148 0.08 4.84 -21.17
C TYR A 148 -1.42 4.52 -21.16
N GLY A 149 -2.30 5.43 -21.57
CA GLY A 149 -3.75 5.28 -21.46
C GLY A 149 -4.29 4.01 -22.16
N HIS A 150 -3.69 3.63 -23.27
CA HIS A 150 -4.07 2.41 -24.00
C HIS A 150 -3.76 1.12 -23.23
N PHE A 151 -2.89 1.15 -22.21
CA PHE A 151 -2.61 -0.03 -21.38
C PHE A 151 -3.76 -0.44 -20.48
N ASN A 152 -4.74 0.44 -20.22
CA ASN A 152 -5.95 0.04 -19.50
C ASN A 152 -6.69 -1.12 -20.19
N GLN A 153 -6.61 -1.22 -21.51
CA GLN A 153 -7.21 -2.34 -22.27
C GLN A 153 -6.63 -3.71 -21.89
N LEU A 154 -5.39 -3.77 -21.39
CA LEU A 154 -4.77 -5.02 -20.93
C LEU A 154 -5.37 -5.55 -19.63
N PHE A 155 -6.20 -4.75 -18.96
CA PHE A 155 -6.77 -5.05 -17.64
C PHE A 155 -8.31 -5.06 -17.66
N GLU A 156 -8.94 -5.07 -18.85
CA GLU A 156 -10.39 -5.11 -18.98
C GLU A 156 -10.99 -6.40 -18.38
N ASP A 157 -10.26 -7.51 -18.43
CA ASP A 157 -10.63 -8.81 -17.86
C ASP A 157 -9.95 -9.11 -16.51
N ALA A 158 -9.34 -8.11 -15.86
CA ALA A 158 -8.54 -8.31 -14.64
C ALA A 158 -9.35 -8.96 -13.50
N PHE A 159 -10.64 -8.65 -13.38
CA PHE A 159 -11.53 -9.23 -12.37
C PHE A 159 -11.89 -10.70 -12.65
N ASP A 160 -11.83 -11.13 -13.90
CA ASP A 160 -12.10 -12.51 -14.32
C ASP A 160 -10.82 -13.38 -14.29
N THR A 161 -9.66 -12.74 -14.45
CA THR A 161 -8.36 -13.42 -14.58
C THR A 161 -7.46 -13.29 -13.34
N CYS A 162 -7.88 -12.53 -12.34
CA CYS A 162 -7.13 -12.36 -11.08
C CYS A 162 -6.95 -13.71 -10.36
N MET A 163 -5.87 -13.80 -9.61
CA MET A 163 -5.59 -14.98 -8.76
C MET A 163 -5.76 -14.61 -7.29
N GLU A 164 -6.37 -15.52 -6.53
CA GLU A 164 -6.30 -15.44 -5.07
C GLU A 164 -4.91 -15.86 -4.59
N THR A 165 -4.40 -15.13 -3.62
CA THR A 165 -3.14 -15.46 -2.95
C THR A 165 -3.29 -15.27 -1.45
N ASP A 166 -2.61 -16.11 -0.68
CA ASP A 166 -2.50 -15.91 0.76
C ASP A 166 -1.37 -14.93 1.05
N ILE A 167 -1.66 -13.93 1.86
CA ILE A 167 -0.69 -12.93 2.27
C ILE A 167 -0.51 -13.01 3.78
N GLN A 168 0.71 -13.26 4.21
CA GLN A 168 1.12 -13.37 5.62
C GLN A 168 0.41 -14.49 6.42
N GLY A 169 -0.06 -15.52 5.75
CA GLY A 169 -0.65 -16.72 6.36
C GLY A 169 -2.07 -16.55 6.83
#